data_4ea1fd8279a5d9dc65c4f9473fc80e61
#
_entry.id   4ea1fd8279a5d9dc65c4f9473fc80e61
#
_cell.length_a   1.000
_cell.length_b   1.000
_cell.length_c   1.000
_cell.angle_alpha   90.00
_cell.angle_beta   90.00
_cell.angle_gamma   90.00
#
_symmetry.space_group_name_H-M   'P 1'
#
loop_
_entity.id
_entity.type
_entity.pdbx_description
1 polymer ?
#
loop_
_entity_poly.entity_id
_entity_poly.type
_entity_poly.pdbx_seq_one_letter_code
_entity_poly.pdbx_strand_id
1 'polypeptide(L)'
;MSQIVENLANLTAHMDRDDLESALVQTINDLLSPLSIEICRSVGERDDERWLTCIKQGPHDLVPKTDEGWSDLDDLPKLADFPLRRQAVDCQRVARQAGFPSLTVFPLFRNAASRSVLEITTISPISDASASLLTGVLRLYSNFQHLLDYGERDTLTELLNRKTFDGAFLKATTKQYPDLEEIEGDRRDHPGAGNYWLAMIDIDHFKRVNDTYGHLIGDEVLLLLARLMRTCFRL
;
A
#
# COMPACT_ATOMS: atom_id res chain seq x y z
N MET A 1 23.72 -17.20 -2.41
CA MET A 1 22.52 -17.95 -1.95
C MET A 1 22.15 -17.63 -0.51
N SER A 2 23.10 -17.53 0.41
CA SER A 2 22.83 -17.20 1.83
C SER A 2 22.09 -15.87 2.00
N GLN A 3 22.55 -14.80 1.33
CA GLN A 3 21.97 -13.45 1.44
C GLN A 3 20.50 -13.40 0.98
N ILE A 4 20.15 -14.09 -0.11
CA ILE A 4 18.77 -14.11 -0.62
C ILE A 4 17.84 -14.80 0.38
N VAL A 5 18.30 -15.91 0.98
CA VAL A 5 17.51 -16.64 1.99
C VAL A 5 17.34 -15.80 3.25
N GLU A 6 18.35 -15.07 3.65
CA GLU A 6 18.31 -14.16 4.80
C GLU A 6 17.39 -12.97 4.55
N ASN A 7 17.47 -12.35 3.36
CA ASN A 7 16.57 -11.27 2.96
C ASN A 7 15.10 -11.74 2.90
N LEU A 8 14.84 -12.98 2.41
CA LEU A 8 13.50 -13.56 2.41
C LEU A 8 13.01 -13.87 3.83
N ALA A 9 13.88 -14.36 4.71
CA ALA A 9 13.54 -14.58 6.11
C ALA A 9 13.20 -13.25 6.81
N ASN A 10 13.96 -12.21 6.56
CA ASN A 10 13.67 -10.87 7.08
C ASN A 10 12.35 -10.32 6.55
N LEU A 11 12.08 -10.48 5.25
CA LEU A 11 10.80 -10.06 4.64
C LEU A 11 9.60 -10.72 5.32
N THR A 12 9.74 -11.97 5.75
CA THR A 12 8.66 -12.73 6.40
C THR A 12 8.57 -12.52 7.93
N ALA A 13 9.54 -11.82 8.53
CA ALA A 13 9.53 -11.51 9.97
C ALA A 13 8.67 -10.29 10.32
N HIS A 14 8.34 -9.46 9.33
CA HIS A 14 7.58 -8.24 9.54
C HIS A 14 6.07 -8.52 9.63
N MET A 15 5.43 -7.96 10.66
CA MET A 15 3.99 -8.06 10.88
C MET A 15 3.23 -6.78 10.48
N ASP A 16 3.94 -5.78 9.96
CA ASP A 16 3.44 -4.50 9.53
C ASP A 16 3.66 -4.32 8.02
N ARG A 17 2.72 -3.66 7.35
CA ARG A 17 2.80 -3.46 5.89
C ARG A 17 3.91 -2.52 5.49
N ASP A 18 4.08 -1.42 6.22
CA ASP A 18 5.09 -0.41 5.88
C ASP A 18 6.49 -1.02 6.02
N ASP A 19 6.69 -1.84 7.07
CA ASP A 19 7.93 -2.59 7.28
C ASP A 19 8.13 -3.65 6.20
N LEU A 20 7.06 -4.35 5.80
CA LEU A 20 7.12 -5.36 4.74
C LEU A 20 7.45 -4.73 3.38
N GLU A 21 6.86 -3.59 3.04
CA GLU A 21 7.16 -2.86 1.80
C GLU A 21 8.59 -2.32 1.81
N SER A 22 9.05 -1.78 2.94
CA SER A 22 10.43 -1.32 3.12
C SER A 22 11.44 -2.46 2.99
N ALA A 23 11.17 -3.61 3.60
CA ALA A 23 12.00 -4.81 3.50
C ALA A 23 12.05 -5.36 2.06
N LEU A 24 10.93 -5.30 1.32
CA LEU A 24 10.88 -5.67 -0.09
C LEU A 24 11.80 -4.77 -0.92
N VAL A 25 11.67 -3.45 -0.76
CA VAL A 25 12.50 -2.46 -1.49
C VAL A 25 13.97 -2.66 -1.17
N GLN A 26 14.33 -2.87 0.10
CA GLN A 26 15.70 -3.15 0.50
C GLN A 26 16.23 -4.44 -0.13
N THR A 27 15.43 -5.51 -0.14
CA THR A 27 15.79 -6.79 -0.78
C THR A 27 16.07 -6.60 -2.27
N ILE A 28 15.26 -5.82 -2.97
CA ILE A 28 15.44 -5.54 -4.40
C ILE A 28 16.69 -4.67 -4.63
N ASN A 29 16.93 -3.69 -3.76
CA ASN A 29 18.10 -2.84 -3.82
C ASN A 29 19.40 -3.67 -3.70
N ASP A 30 19.45 -4.60 -2.76
CA ASP A 30 20.57 -5.50 -2.54
C ASP A 30 20.82 -6.44 -3.72
N LEU A 31 19.76 -6.87 -4.40
CA LEU A 31 19.83 -7.80 -5.53
C LEU A 31 20.25 -7.14 -6.85
N LEU A 32 19.80 -5.93 -7.10
CA LEU A 32 19.93 -5.29 -8.41
C LEU A 32 20.71 -3.99 -8.42
N SER A 33 20.87 -3.33 -7.27
CA SER A 33 21.45 -1.98 -7.16
C SER A 33 20.87 -1.03 -8.23
N PRO A 34 19.53 -0.87 -8.28
CA PRO A 34 18.86 -0.10 -9.33
C PRO A 34 19.07 1.40 -9.15
N LEU A 35 18.75 2.18 -10.19
CA LEU A 35 18.72 3.64 -10.11
C LEU A 35 17.52 4.15 -9.31
N SER A 36 16.37 3.48 -9.43
CA SER A 36 15.21 3.78 -8.59
C SER A 36 14.29 2.57 -8.47
N ILE A 37 13.56 2.53 -7.35
CA ILE A 37 12.49 1.57 -7.08
C ILE A 37 11.27 2.37 -6.66
N GLU A 38 10.11 2.08 -7.24
CA GLU A 38 8.83 2.67 -6.85
C GLU A 38 7.76 1.59 -6.72
N ILE A 39 6.99 1.63 -5.62
CA ILE A 39 5.77 0.85 -5.48
C ILE A 39 4.61 1.82 -5.63
N CYS A 40 3.77 1.57 -6.62
CA CYS A 40 2.63 2.40 -6.93
C CYS A 40 1.34 1.58 -6.86
N ARG A 41 0.27 2.23 -6.41
CA ARG A 41 -1.08 1.65 -6.28
C ARG A 41 -2.09 2.53 -6.97
N SER A 42 -3.09 1.93 -7.63
CA SER A 42 -4.22 2.69 -8.12
C SER A 42 -5.16 3.07 -6.98
N VAL A 43 -5.61 4.30 -6.99
CA VAL A 43 -6.59 4.87 -6.06
C VAL A 43 -7.65 5.63 -6.86
N GLY A 44 -8.85 5.80 -6.29
CA GLY A 44 -9.97 6.48 -6.95
C GLY A 44 -11.00 5.51 -7.52
N GLU A 45 -12.02 6.05 -8.18
CA GLU A 45 -13.10 5.27 -8.81
C GLU A 45 -12.69 4.79 -10.22
N ARG A 46 -13.40 3.77 -10.76
CA ARG A 46 -13.05 3.12 -12.03
C ARG A 46 -12.81 4.06 -13.21
N ASP A 47 -13.48 5.20 -13.25
CA ASP A 47 -13.39 6.15 -14.35
C ASP A 47 -12.36 7.27 -14.10
N ASP A 48 -11.87 7.40 -12.87
CA ASP A 48 -10.84 8.39 -12.48
C ASP A 48 -9.78 7.76 -11.55
N GLU A 49 -9.26 6.61 -11.95
CA GLU A 49 -8.15 5.98 -11.23
C GLU A 49 -6.84 6.76 -11.44
N ARG A 50 -6.11 6.94 -10.36
CA ARG A 50 -4.83 7.65 -10.28
C ARG A 50 -3.74 6.77 -9.68
N TRP A 51 -2.49 7.03 -10.00
CA TRP A 51 -1.36 6.35 -9.37
C TRP A 51 -0.91 7.08 -8.10
N LEU A 52 -1.00 6.39 -6.98
CA LEU A 52 -0.39 6.79 -5.71
C LEU A 52 0.95 6.06 -5.58
N THR A 53 2.03 6.81 -5.38
CA THR A 53 3.35 6.24 -5.07
C THR A 53 3.42 5.95 -3.57
N CYS A 54 3.33 4.68 -3.18
CA CYS A 54 3.34 4.28 -1.77
C CYS A 54 4.75 4.36 -1.17
N ILE A 55 5.75 3.96 -1.95
CA ILE A 55 7.14 3.97 -1.53
C ILE A 55 8.05 4.24 -2.73
N LYS A 56 9.11 4.98 -2.48
CA LYS A 56 10.12 5.33 -3.48
C LYS A 56 11.51 5.31 -2.87
N GLN A 57 12.46 4.73 -3.60
CA GLN A 57 13.87 4.80 -3.27
C GLN A 57 14.68 5.19 -4.52
N GLY A 58 15.43 6.26 -4.40
CA GLY A 58 16.39 6.71 -5.42
C GLY A 58 17.80 6.22 -5.14
N PRO A 59 18.77 6.52 -6.03
CA PRO A 59 20.14 5.98 -5.97
C PRO A 59 20.97 6.51 -4.78
N HIS A 60 20.53 7.57 -4.13
CA HIS A 60 21.22 8.21 -2.99
C HIS A 60 20.39 8.14 -1.70
N ASP A 61 19.21 7.55 -1.75
CA ASP A 61 18.37 7.42 -0.57
C ASP A 61 18.84 6.22 0.27
N LEU A 62 19.24 6.48 1.51
CA LEU A 62 19.67 5.44 2.46
C LEU A 62 18.48 4.61 2.96
N VAL A 63 17.29 5.20 2.96
CA VAL A 63 16.05 4.57 3.41
C VAL A 63 14.98 4.87 2.37
N PRO A 64 14.09 3.91 2.08
CA PRO A 64 12.94 4.17 1.22
C PRO A 64 12.07 5.30 1.80
N LYS A 65 11.62 6.21 0.93
CA LYS A 65 10.66 7.26 1.30
C LYS A 65 9.27 6.71 1.13
N THR A 66 8.50 6.69 2.19
CA THR A 66 7.06 6.36 2.17
C THR A 66 6.26 7.63 1.90
N ASP A 67 5.08 7.47 1.31
CA ASP A 67 4.14 8.59 1.15
C ASP A 67 3.72 9.09 2.53
N GLU A 68 4.10 10.33 2.85
CA GLU A 68 3.97 10.89 4.21
C GLU A 68 2.64 11.61 4.44
N GLY A 69 1.71 11.63 3.48
CA GLY A 69 0.58 12.49 3.69
C GLY A 69 -0.64 12.24 2.80
N TRP A 70 -1.64 13.05 3.07
CA TRP A 70 -2.82 13.21 2.26
C TRP A 70 -2.43 13.92 0.96
N SER A 71 -2.36 13.17 -0.12
CA SER A 71 -2.34 13.75 -1.46
C SER A 71 -3.78 13.97 -1.92
N ASP A 72 -4.10 15.13 -2.44
CA ASP A 72 -5.39 15.30 -3.08
C ASP A 72 -5.44 14.39 -4.31
N LEU A 73 -6.59 13.73 -4.53
CA LEU A 73 -6.72 12.79 -5.65
C LEU A 73 -6.43 13.50 -6.98
N ASP A 74 -6.82 14.76 -7.09
CA ASP A 74 -6.65 15.55 -8.31
C ASP A 74 -5.18 15.88 -8.64
N ASP A 75 -4.30 15.86 -7.64
CA ASP A 75 -2.86 16.08 -7.81
C ASP A 75 -2.12 14.81 -8.25
N LEU A 76 -2.75 13.64 -8.13
CA LEU A 76 -2.13 12.38 -8.51
C LEU A 76 -2.19 12.17 -10.03
N PRO A 77 -1.13 11.57 -10.62
CA PRO A 77 -1.08 11.30 -12.04
C PRO A 77 -2.10 10.23 -12.45
N LYS A 78 -2.70 10.41 -13.64
CA LYS A 78 -3.70 9.47 -14.18
C LYS A 78 -3.05 8.16 -14.58
N LEU A 79 -3.84 7.06 -14.52
CA LEU A 79 -3.37 5.76 -15.01
C LEU A 79 -2.93 5.81 -16.47
N ALA A 80 -3.59 6.62 -17.28
CA ALA A 80 -3.31 6.77 -18.72
C ALA A 80 -1.92 7.37 -19.00
N ASP A 81 -1.38 8.16 -18.08
CA ASP A 81 -0.08 8.82 -18.23
C ASP A 81 1.10 7.83 -18.13
N PHE A 82 0.84 6.61 -17.61
CA PHE A 82 1.84 5.55 -17.40
C PHE A 82 1.47 4.27 -18.17
N PRO A 83 1.62 4.25 -19.49
CA PRO A 83 1.18 3.12 -20.33
C PRO A 83 1.86 1.81 -19.95
N LEU A 84 3.13 1.84 -19.50
CA LEU A 84 3.87 0.64 -19.12
C LEU A 84 3.32 0.02 -17.82
N ARG A 85 2.98 0.86 -16.83
CA ARG A 85 2.32 0.41 -15.60
C ARG A 85 0.97 -0.23 -15.91
N ARG A 86 0.19 0.43 -16.76
CA ARG A 86 -1.11 -0.07 -17.21
C ARG A 86 -0.97 -1.41 -17.95
N GLN A 87 -0.02 -1.52 -18.87
CA GLN A 87 0.25 -2.77 -19.60
C GLN A 87 0.60 -3.91 -18.63
N ALA A 88 1.46 -3.65 -17.61
CA ALA A 88 1.85 -4.67 -16.65
C ALA A 88 0.63 -5.20 -15.87
N VAL A 89 -0.25 -4.31 -15.43
CA VAL A 89 -1.45 -4.67 -14.66
C VAL A 89 -2.49 -5.36 -15.52
N ASP A 90 -2.82 -4.82 -16.69
CA ASP A 90 -3.88 -5.35 -17.56
C ASP A 90 -3.50 -6.74 -18.13
N CYS A 91 -2.22 -6.94 -18.45
CA CYS A 91 -1.73 -8.22 -18.95
C CYS A 91 -1.29 -9.20 -17.84
N GLN A 92 -1.20 -8.75 -16.58
CA GLN A 92 -0.65 -9.51 -15.44
C GLN A 92 0.72 -10.12 -15.77
N ARG A 93 1.58 -9.34 -16.44
CA ARG A 93 2.92 -9.75 -16.88
C ARG A 93 3.90 -8.61 -16.69
N VAL A 94 5.17 -8.98 -16.57
CA VAL A 94 6.27 -8.01 -16.53
C VAL A 94 6.30 -7.22 -17.85
N ALA A 95 6.20 -5.91 -17.75
CA ALA A 95 6.34 -4.99 -18.87
C ALA A 95 7.74 -4.35 -18.82
N ARG A 96 8.36 -4.19 -20.00
CA ARG A 96 9.72 -3.67 -20.12
C ARG A 96 9.78 -2.62 -21.21
N GLN A 97 10.49 -1.55 -20.90
CA GLN A 97 10.87 -0.53 -21.89
C GLN A 97 12.39 -0.51 -21.98
N ALA A 98 12.90 -0.93 -23.13
CA ALA A 98 14.32 -0.86 -23.43
C ALA A 98 14.73 0.61 -23.62
N GLY A 99 15.88 0.97 -23.07
CA GLY A 99 16.41 2.32 -23.15
C GLY A 99 17.60 2.51 -22.21
N PHE A 100 18.07 3.74 -22.10
CA PHE A 100 19.05 4.12 -21.11
C PHE A 100 18.52 5.38 -20.38
N PRO A 101 18.05 5.23 -19.13
CA PRO A 101 17.92 4.01 -18.34
C PRO A 101 16.83 3.04 -18.85
N SER A 102 16.92 1.77 -18.46
CA SER A 102 15.95 0.75 -18.75
C SER A 102 14.87 0.71 -17.66
N LEU A 103 13.61 0.58 -18.05
CA LEU A 103 12.47 0.54 -17.13
C LEU A 103 11.80 -0.83 -17.17
N THR A 104 11.59 -1.43 -16.00
CA THR A 104 10.87 -2.71 -15.85
C THR A 104 9.77 -2.55 -14.81
N VAL A 105 8.57 -2.96 -15.18
CA VAL A 105 7.39 -2.89 -14.31
C VAL A 105 6.86 -4.29 -14.05
N PHE A 106 6.75 -4.66 -12.79
CA PHE A 106 6.19 -5.91 -12.31
C PHE A 106 4.79 -5.67 -11.75
N PRO A 107 3.78 -6.43 -12.15
CA PRO A 107 2.48 -6.36 -11.49
C PRO A 107 2.60 -6.96 -10.09
N LEU A 108 2.05 -6.27 -9.09
CA LEU A 108 1.89 -6.78 -7.74
C LEU A 108 0.49 -7.39 -7.63
N PHE A 109 0.45 -8.66 -7.28
CA PHE A 109 -0.79 -9.40 -7.12
C PHE A 109 -1.41 -9.02 -5.76
N ARG A 110 -2.40 -8.15 -5.81
CA ARG A 110 -3.27 -7.86 -4.68
C ARG A 110 -4.69 -8.37 -5.00
N ASN A 111 -5.65 -8.19 -4.11
CA ASN A 111 -7.04 -8.54 -4.39
C ASN A 111 -7.55 -7.85 -5.67
N ALA A 112 -8.61 -8.37 -6.28
CA ALA A 112 -9.16 -7.89 -7.55
C ALA A 112 -9.57 -6.40 -7.59
N ALA A 113 -9.58 -5.73 -6.42
CA ALA A 113 -10.02 -4.35 -6.28
C ALA A 113 -8.86 -3.32 -6.35
N SER A 114 -7.60 -3.72 -6.18
CA SER A 114 -6.49 -2.76 -6.19
C SER A 114 -5.39 -3.19 -7.16
N ARG A 115 -5.13 -2.32 -8.13
CA ARG A 115 -4.03 -2.46 -9.08
C ARG A 115 -2.77 -1.89 -8.46
N SER A 116 -1.72 -2.71 -8.34
CA SER A 116 -0.44 -2.26 -7.78
C SER A 116 0.69 -2.73 -8.67
N VAL A 117 1.75 -1.95 -8.74
CA VAL A 117 2.94 -2.25 -9.52
C VAL A 117 4.21 -1.94 -8.74
N LEU A 118 5.25 -2.70 -9.02
CA LEU A 118 6.62 -2.38 -8.68
C LEU A 118 7.33 -1.93 -9.94
N GLU A 119 7.85 -0.73 -9.94
CA GLU A 119 8.62 -0.13 -11.03
C GLU A 119 10.09 -0.06 -10.65
N ILE A 120 10.96 -0.56 -11.51
CA ILE A 120 12.41 -0.59 -11.29
C ILE A 120 13.11 0.04 -12.48
N THR A 121 13.92 1.05 -12.20
CA THR A 121 14.78 1.71 -13.18
C THR A 121 16.21 1.22 -13.00
N THR A 122 16.82 0.72 -14.06
CA THR A 122 18.21 0.20 -14.04
C THR A 122 19.05 0.78 -15.19
N ILE A 123 20.36 0.77 -15.01
CA ILE A 123 21.29 1.18 -16.09
C ILE A 123 21.18 0.24 -17.30
N SER A 124 21.15 -1.06 -17.04
CA SER A 124 21.03 -2.11 -18.06
C SER A 124 19.73 -2.90 -17.88
N PRO A 125 19.17 -3.50 -18.93
CA PRO A 125 17.98 -4.33 -18.81
C PRO A 125 18.16 -5.45 -17.79
N ILE A 126 17.13 -5.69 -16.99
CA ILE A 126 17.10 -6.79 -16.03
C ILE A 126 17.11 -8.12 -16.79
N SER A 127 18.03 -9.02 -16.45
CA SER A 127 18.13 -10.34 -17.08
C SER A 127 16.87 -11.18 -16.79
N ASP A 128 16.57 -12.15 -17.66
CA ASP A 128 15.41 -13.02 -17.46
C ASP A 128 15.53 -13.87 -16.19
N ALA A 129 16.76 -14.25 -15.82
CA ALA A 129 17.02 -14.94 -14.56
C ALA A 129 16.69 -14.07 -13.35
N SER A 130 17.14 -12.81 -13.35
CA SER A 130 16.83 -11.85 -12.27
C SER A 130 15.34 -11.50 -12.22
N ALA A 131 14.70 -11.34 -13.37
CA ALA A 131 13.26 -11.08 -13.44
C ALA A 131 12.44 -12.27 -12.92
N SER A 132 12.85 -13.50 -13.23
CA SER A 132 12.21 -14.70 -12.70
C SER A 132 12.37 -14.81 -11.17
N LEU A 133 13.56 -14.51 -10.65
CA LEU A 133 13.82 -14.48 -9.21
C LEU A 133 12.95 -13.43 -8.51
N LEU A 134 12.91 -12.20 -9.05
CA LEU A 134 12.05 -11.13 -8.52
C LEU A 134 10.57 -11.51 -8.53
N THR A 135 10.10 -12.14 -9.61
CA THR A 135 8.72 -12.64 -9.66
C THR A 135 8.44 -13.62 -8.52
N GLY A 136 9.39 -14.48 -8.19
CA GLY A 136 9.30 -15.39 -7.02
C GLY A 136 9.21 -14.62 -5.70
N VAL A 137 10.06 -13.62 -5.50
CA VAL A 137 10.05 -12.74 -4.31
C VAL A 137 8.73 -12.00 -4.20
N LEU A 138 8.23 -11.43 -5.31
CA LEU A 138 6.96 -10.70 -5.33
C LEU A 138 5.75 -11.61 -5.04
N ARG A 139 5.79 -12.87 -5.44
CA ARG A 139 4.74 -13.84 -5.06
C ARG A 139 4.75 -14.12 -3.56
N LEU A 140 5.93 -14.28 -2.96
CA LEU A 140 6.03 -14.42 -1.51
C LEU A 140 5.52 -13.18 -0.79
N TYR A 141 5.94 -12.00 -1.20
CA TYR A 141 5.44 -10.74 -0.70
C TYR A 141 3.90 -10.65 -0.77
N SER A 142 3.31 -10.97 -1.94
CA SER A 142 1.85 -10.97 -2.10
C SER A 142 1.16 -11.95 -1.16
N ASN A 143 1.71 -13.16 -0.99
CA ASN A 143 1.15 -14.14 -0.06
C ASN A 143 1.17 -13.63 1.39
N PHE A 144 2.25 -12.96 1.79
CA PHE A 144 2.35 -12.34 3.12
C PHE A 144 1.35 -11.19 3.29
N GLN A 145 1.20 -10.35 2.29
CA GLN A 145 0.17 -9.30 2.32
C GLN A 145 -1.24 -9.88 2.50
N HIS A 146 -1.56 -10.97 1.81
CA HIS A 146 -2.85 -11.65 2.00
C HIS A 146 -3.04 -12.20 3.41
N LEU A 147 -1.98 -12.73 4.03
CA LEU A 147 -2.04 -13.20 5.42
C LEU A 147 -2.25 -12.05 6.40
N LEU A 148 -1.57 -10.91 6.18
CA LEU A 148 -1.79 -9.69 6.96
C LEU A 148 -3.22 -9.18 6.78
N ASP A 149 -3.72 -9.07 5.55
CA ASP A 149 -5.10 -8.68 5.25
C ASP A 149 -6.11 -9.54 6.01
N TYR A 150 -5.92 -10.86 6.00
CA TYR A 150 -6.81 -11.78 6.72
C TYR A 150 -6.75 -11.59 8.23
N GLY A 151 -5.57 -11.30 8.79
CA GLY A 151 -5.39 -11.03 10.22
C GLY A 151 -5.89 -9.67 10.67
N GLU A 152 -5.97 -8.68 9.76
CA GLU A 152 -6.31 -7.30 10.06
C GLU A 152 -7.79 -6.96 9.85
N ARG A 153 -8.54 -7.81 9.12
CA ARG A 153 -9.92 -7.54 8.75
C ARG A 153 -10.90 -8.42 9.50
N ASP A 154 -12.08 -7.87 9.70
CA ASP A 154 -13.25 -8.61 10.17
C ASP A 154 -13.80 -9.48 9.04
N THR A 155 -14.06 -10.75 9.32
CA THR A 155 -14.43 -11.76 8.31
C THR A 155 -15.81 -11.55 7.68
N LEU A 156 -16.70 -10.82 8.36
CA LEU A 156 -18.04 -10.53 7.83
C LEU A 156 -18.03 -9.23 7.01
N THR A 157 -17.52 -8.17 7.62
CA THR A 157 -17.64 -6.80 7.07
C THR A 157 -16.45 -6.39 6.21
N GLU A 158 -15.33 -7.09 6.29
CA GLU A 158 -14.02 -6.74 5.70
C GLU A 158 -13.48 -5.37 6.12
N LEU A 159 -14.09 -4.73 7.12
CA LEU A 159 -13.50 -3.55 7.76
C LEU A 159 -12.31 -3.99 8.62
N LEU A 160 -11.43 -3.05 8.95
CA LEU A 160 -10.35 -3.34 9.88
C LEU A 160 -10.92 -3.80 11.23
N ASN A 161 -10.36 -4.88 11.76
CA ASN A 161 -10.84 -5.44 13.02
C ASN A 161 -10.30 -4.64 14.23
N ARG A 162 -10.85 -4.92 15.42
CA ARG A 162 -10.45 -4.25 16.66
C ARG A 162 -8.95 -4.36 16.95
N LYS A 163 -8.34 -5.50 16.60
CA LYS A 163 -6.92 -5.74 16.88
C LYS A 163 -6.01 -4.79 16.10
N THR A 164 -6.43 -4.40 14.89
CA THR A 164 -5.68 -3.47 14.03
C THR A 164 -5.82 -2.02 14.50
N PHE A 165 -6.92 -1.69 15.20
CA PHE A 165 -7.19 -0.33 15.66
C PHE A 165 -6.08 0.21 16.55
N ASP A 166 -5.61 -0.58 17.53
CA ASP A 166 -4.61 -0.12 18.50
C ASP A 166 -3.31 0.27 17.81
N GLY A 167 -2.87 -0.52 16.83
CA GLY A 167 -1.68 -0.23 16.01
C GLY A 167 -1.86 1.01 15.13
N ALA A 168 -3.00 1.12 14.43
CA ALA A 168 -3.31 2.26 13.58
C ALA A 168 -3.44 3.56 14.39
N PHE A 169 -4.09 3.50 15.56
CA PHE A 169 -4.22 4.64 16.46
C PHE A 169 -2.86 5.09 16.98
N LEU A 170 -2.02 4.16 17.43
CA LEU A 170 -0.67 4.47 17.90
C LEU A 170 0.15 5.12 16.80
N LYS A 171 0.14 4.57 15.58
CA LYS A 171 0.82 5.16 14.43
C LYS A 171 0.34 6.58 14.13
N ALA A 172 -0.98 6.80 14.14
CA ALA A 172 -1.56 8.11 13.89
C ALA A 172 -1.15 9.14 14.96
N THR A 173 -1.03 8.73 16.22
CA THR A 173 -0.71 9.62 17.35
C THR A 173 0.79 9.77 17.59
N THR A 174 1.62 8.80 17.17
CA THR A 174 3.09 8.83 17.37
C THR A 174 3.87 9.28 16.15
N LYS A 175 3.25 9.50 14.99
CA LYS A 175 3.86 10.26 13.90
C LYS A 175 4.10 11.69 14.39
N GLN A 176 5.06 11.83 15.32
CA GLN A 176 5.67 13.10 15.60
C GLN A 176 6.45 13.50 14.36
N TYR A 177 6.16 14.71 13.89
CA TYR A 177 6.98 15.36 12.89
C TYR A 177 8.46 15.30 13.34
N PRO A 178 9.40 15.02 12.44
CA PRO A 178 10.81 15.18 12.77
C PRO A 178 10.98 16.59 13.33
N ASP A 179 11.67 16.70 14.44
CA ASP A 179 11.94 17.96 15.12
C ASP A 179 12.34 19.01 14.09
N LEU A 180 11.39 19.90 13.78
CA LEU A 180 11.69 21.12 13.06
C LEU A 180 12.49 21.95 14.06
N GLU A 181 13.82 21.90 13.97
CA GLU A 181 14.64 22.99 14.47
C GLU A 181 13.99 24.29 14.02
N GLU A 182 13.65 25.13 14.99
CA GLU A 182 12.98 26.41 14.85
C GLU A 182 13.59 27.23 13.72
N ILE A 183 13.01 27.13 12.53
CA ILE A 183 13.19 28.18 11.53
C ILE A 183 12.10 29.21 11.83
N GLU A 184 12.47 30.24 12.57
CA GLU A 184 11.67 31.46 12.72
C GLU A 184 11.38 32.04 11.33
N GLY A 185 10.16 31.94 10.89
CA GLY A 185 9.70 32.60 9.67
C GLY A 185 8.53 31.91 8.99
N ASP A 186 7.37 32.48 9.21
CA ASP A 186 6.13 32.28 8.49
C ASP A 186 5.31 30.99 8.76
N ARG A 187 4.36 31.13 9.69
CA ARG A 187 3.40 30.12 10.14
C ARG A 187 2.25 29.83 9.14
N ARG A 188 2.32 30.23 7.88
CA ARG A 188 1.13 30.25 7.02
C ARG A 188 0.99 29.09 6.03
N ASP A 189 2.04 28.29 5.79
CA ASP A 189 2.02 27.28 4.73
C ASP A 189 2.66 25.94 5.13
N HIS A 190 2.30 25.38 6.29
CA HIS A 190 2.63 23.99 6.57
C HIS A 190 1.37 23.13 6.43
N PRO A 191 1.21 22.38 5.32
CA PRO A 191 0.11 21.43 5.12
C PRO A 191 0.30 20.14 5.92
N GLY A 192 0.83 20.21 7.13
CA GLY A 192 1.27 19.03 7.90
C GLY A 192 0.67 18.86 9.29
N ALA A 193 -0.01 19.84 9.85
CA ALA A 193 -0.69 19.70 11.15
C ALA A 193 -2.15 19.22 10.95
N GLY A 194 -2.32 18.04 10.37
CA GLY A 194 -3.64 17.41 10.28
C GLY A 194 -4.16 17.03 11.65
N ASN A 195 -5.29 17.57 12.07
CA ASN A 195 -5.99 17.10 13.25
C ASN A 195 -6.61 15.73 12.93
N TYR A 196 -6.31 14.72 13.75
CA TYR A 196 -6.99 13.44 13.68
C TYR A 196 -8.33 13.51 14.40
N TRP A 197 -9.37 12.93 13.80
CA TRP A 197 -10.69 12.82 14.39
C TRP A 197 -10.99 11.37 14.69
N LEU A 198 -11.42 11.07 15.88
CA LEU A 198 -11.90 9.75 16.26
C LEU A 198 -13.41 9.82 16.43
N ALA A 199 -14.13 9.00 15.66
CA ALA A 199 -15.58 8.85 15.80
C ALA A 199 -15.92 7.44 16.29
N MET A 200 -16.91 7.33 17.15
CA MET A 200 -17.49 6.06 17.57
C MET A 200 -18.91 5.97 16.99
N ILE A 201 -19.17 4.89 16.29
CA ILE A 201 -20.47 4.63 15.65
C ILE A 201 -21.04 3.33 16.23
N ASP A 202 -22.30 3.35 16.66
CA ASP A 202 -23.01 2.19 17.18
C ASP A 202 -24.39 2.09 16.53
N ILE A 203 -24.91 0.87 16.39
CA ILE A 203 -26.25 0.62 15.81
C ILE A 203 -27.26 0.54 16.96
N ASP A 204 -28.14 1.52 17.03
CA ASP A 204 -29.22 1.54 18.02
C ASP A 204 -30.08 0.27 17.97
N HIS A 205 -30.25 -0.34 19.11
CA HIS A 205 -31.09 -1.53 19.27
C HIS A 205 -30.69 -2.75 18.42
N PHE A 206 -29.45 -2.90 18.02
CA PHE A 206 -28.98 -4.02 17.16
C PHE A 206 -29.36 -5.40 17.74
N LYS A 207 -29.29 -5.56 19.06
CA LYS A 207 -29.76 -6.78 19.72
C LYS A 207 -31.21 -7.10 19.38
N ARG A 208 -32.10 -6.09 19.37
CA ARG A 208 -33.53 -6.28 19.02
C ARG A 208 -33.72 -6.73 17.57
N VAL A 209 -32.85 -6.30 16.67
CA VAL A 209 -32.84 -6.78 15.27
C VAL A 209 -32.54 -8.28 15.26
N ASN A 210 -31.48 -8.71 15.93
CA ASN A 210 -31.13 -10.13 16.03
C ASN A 210 -32.23 -10.97 16.70
N ASP A 211 -32.79 -10.49 17.80
CA ASP A 211 -33.82 -11.23 18.55
C ASP A 211 -35.13 -11.33 17.77
N THR A 212 -35.46 -10.36 16.91
CA THR A 212 -36.70 -10.31 16.14
C THR A 212 -36.61 -11.00 14.79
N TYR A 213 -35.50 -10.80 14.08
CA TYR A 213 -35.35 -11.24 12.68
C TYR A 213 -34.28 -12.31 12.46
N GLY A 214 -33.56 -12.68 13.53
CA GLY A 214 -32.48 -13.65 13.49
C GLY A 214 -31.13 -13.05 13.06
N HIS A 215 -30.06 -13.81 13.35
CA HIS A 215 -28.69 -13.37 13.12
C HIS A 215 -28.36 -13.11 11.64
N LEU A 216 -28.98 -13.84 10.71
CA LEU A 216 -28.76 -13.59 9.27
C LEU A 216 -29.14 -12.16 8.86
N ILE A 217 -30.26 -11.66 9.38
CA ILE A 217 -30.68 -10.27 9.11
C ILE A 217 -29.75 -9.29 9.84
N GLY A 218 -29.30 -9.64 11.05
CA GLY A 218 -28.27 -8.86 11.74
C GLY A 218 -26.98 -8.73 10.94
N ASP A 219 -26.51 -9.81 10.36
CA ASP A 219 -25.31 -9.82 9.50
C ASP A 219 -25.51 -8.93 8.26
N GLU A 220 -26.68 -8.96 7.61
CA GLU A 220 -27.00 -8.06 6.49
C GLU A 220 -27.00 -6.58 6.89
N VAL A 221 -27.46 -6.25 8.11
CA VAL A 221 -27.39 -4.88 8.65
C VAL A 221 -25.95 -4.45 8.85
N LEU A 222 -25.08 -5.31 9.39
CA LEU A 222 -23.65 -5.03 9.54
C LEU A 222 -22.97 -4.84 8.18
N LEU A 223 -23.28 -5.68 7.19
CA LEU A 223 -22.77 -5.54 5.83
C LEU A 223 -23.22 -4.23 5.17
N LEU A 224 -24.48 -3.83 5.38
CA LEU A 224 -24.98 -2.55 4.90
C LEU A 224 -24.24 -1.38 5.53
N LEU A 225 -24.04 -1.41 6.85
CA LEU A 225 -23.27 -0.38 7.55
C LEU A 225 -21.86 -0.30 7.01
N ALA A 226 -21.19 -1.45 6.83
CA ALA A 226 -19.83 -1.48 6.29
C ALA A 226 -19.74 -0.86 4.88
N ARG A 227 -20.74 -1.13 4.03
CA ARG A 227 -20.83 -0.50 2.69
C ARG A 227 -21.01 1.02 2.80
N LEU A 228 -21.90 1.47 3.68
CA LEU A 228 -22.12 2.91 3.90
C LEU A 228 -20.85 3.58 4.40
N MET A 229 -20.13 2.97 5.34
CA MET A 229 -18.87 3.49 5.84
C MET A 229 -17.83 3.64 4.72
N ARG A 230 -17.67 2.62 3.88
CA ARG A 230 -16.74 2.69 2.73
C ARG A 230 -17.12 3.75 1.69
N THR A 231 -18.41 4.06 1.57
CA THR A 231 -18.89 5.07 0.62
C THR A 231 -18.71 6.49 1.18
N CYS A 232 -18.94 6.67 2.50
CA CYS A 232 -18.87 7.97 3.16
C CYS A 232 -17.45 8.36 3.56
N PHE A 233 -16.64 7.38 3.92
CA PHE A 233 -15.23 7.58 4.30
C PHE A 233 -14.34 6.91 3.25
N ARG A 234 -13.32 7.61 2.80
CA ARG A 234 -12.28 7.03 1.93
C ARG A 234 -11.42 6.10 2.77
N LEU A 235 -11.82 4.83 2.86
CA LEU A 235 -11.14 3.78 3.63
C LEU A 235 -10.26 2.93 2.71
#